data_c1ba13349171d99576ccb9100c54d68d
#
_entry.id   c1ba13349171d99576ccb9100c54d68d
#
_cell.length_a   1.000
_cell.length_b   1.000
_cell.length_c   1.000
_cell.angle_alpha   90.00
_cell.angle_beta   90.00
_cell.angle_gamma   90.00
#
_symmetry.space_group_name_H-M   'P 1'
#
loop_
_entity.id
_entity.type
_entity.pdbx_description
1 polymer ?
#
loop_
_entity_poly.entity_id
_entity_poly.type
_entity_poly.pdbx_seq_one_letter_code
_entity_poly.pdbx_strand_id
1 'polypeptide(L)'
;MRKFLLISLVVLVAVVFGAFIINENAGQFVVPGTNIEPIGMLVFVLCLGYVGLRTVFRSQADYAVVQRELETARRIQTSLLPRQLPRLSNLDVAVRFVPMTAVAGDIYDFVHLGPSRLGILVADVSGHGVPAALVASMVKVAFSAQEQHADDPARVLASMNQILCRHLDGAYVTAVYAVINTDRQTVIVANAGHPPALLHKRGETSLVKHDDGVMLGFFPEAKYTNTEVAPFCPGDRLLLYSDGVPEARDSAG
;
A
#
# COMPACT_ATOMS: atom_id res chain seq x y z
N MET A 1 12.63 17.64 27.09
CA MET A 1 13.60 16.65 27.58
C MET A 1 14.82 16.44 26.68
N ARG A 2 14.68 16.30 25.33
CA ARG A 2 15.85 16.15 24.41
C ARG A 2 16.84 17.30 24.45
N LYS A 3 16.37 18.55 24.49
CA LYS A 3 17.25 19.74 24.55
C LYS A 3 18.06 19.82 25.87
N PHE A 4 17.48 19.42 26.99
CA PHE A 4 18.17 19.42 28.28
C PHE A 4 19.30 18.36 28.35
N LEU A 5 19.10 17.19 27.77
CA LEU A 5 20.09 16.11 27.72
C LEU A 5 21.25 16.46 26.78
N LEU A 6 20.97 17.11 25.65
CA LEU A 6 22.00 17.58 24.71
C LEU A 6 22.83 18.68 25.35
N ILE A 7 22.19 19.61 26.05
CA ILE A 7 22.86 20.70 26.76
C ILE A 7 23.74 20.15 27.88
N SER A 8 23.26 19.20 28.71
CA SER A 8 24.05 18.61 29.78
C SER A 8 25.24 17.79 29.23
N LEU A 9 25.10 17.13 28.09
CA LEU A 9 26.19 16.41 27.43
C LEU A 9 27.25 17.39 26.89
N VAL A 10 26.81 18.45 26.21
CA VAL A 10 27.71 19.50 25.70
C VAL A 10 28.46 20.21 26.82
N VAL A 11 27.76 20.51 27.93
CA VAL A 11 28.38 21.12 29.12
C VAL A 11 29.38 20.17 29.76
N LEU A 12 29.05 18.86 29.88
CA LEU A 12 29.96 17.86 30.43
C LEU A 12 31.23 17.71 29.57
N VAL A 13 31.05 17.64 28.23
CA VAL A 13 32.16 17.58 27.26
C VAL A 13 33.03 18.85 27.34
N ALA A 14 32.40 20.03 27.43
CA ALA A 14 33.10 21.30 27.55
C ALA A 14 33.89 21.39 28.89
N VAL A 15 33.34 20.90 30.01
CA VAL A 15 33.99 20.85 31.30
C VAL A 15 35.17 19.89 31.28
N VAL A 16 35.03 18.68 30.76
CA VAL A 16 36.10 17.67 30.64
C VAL A 16 37.22 18.14 29.73
N PHE A 17 36.85 18.72 28.54
CA PHE A 17 37.82 19.25 27.60
C PHE A 17 38.50 20.53 28.14
N GLY A 18 37.75 21.38 28.79
CA GLY A 18 38.31 22.57 29.50
C GLY A 18 39.28 22.19 30.60
N ALA A 19 38.95 21.17 31.41
CA ALA A 19 39.86 20.64 32.43
C ALA A 19 41.14 20.03 31.82
N PHE A 20 41.03 19.36 30.66
CA PHE A 20 42.17 18.82 29.92
C PHE A 20 43.09 19.94 29.40
N ILE A 21 42.54 20.99 28.77
CA ILE A 21 43.31 22.13 28.24
C ILE A 21 43.96 22.91 29.36
N ILE A 22 43.29 23.10 30.52
CA ILE A 22 43.85 23.78 31.69
C ILE A 22 44.99 22.93 32.26
N ASN A 23 44.88 21.62 32.30
CA ASN A 23 45.92 20.73 32.80
C ASN A 23 47.17 20.73 31.89
N GLU A 24 47.02 20.79 30.57
CA GLU A 24 48.19 20.92 29.65
C GLU A 24 48.90 22.28 29.72
N ASN A 25 48.15 23.37 29.88
CA ASN A 25 48.69 24.72 29.86
C ASN A 25 49.15 25.23 31.23
N ALA A 26 48.62 24.65 32.33
CA ALA A 26 48.95 25.06 33.72
C ALA A 26 50.00 24.15 34.34
N GLY A 27 51.18 24.01 33.77
CA GLY A 27 52.29 23.14 34.17
C GLY A 27 52.70 23.14 35.67
N GLN A 28 51.82 23.52 36.60
CA GLN A 28 52.12 23.62 38.05
C GLN A 28 50.98 23.21 39.00
N PHE A 29 49.86 22.69 38.53
CA PHE A 29 48.79 22.18 39.43
C PHE A 29 48.57 20.68 39.28
N VAL A 30 49.63 19.92 39.36
CA VAL A 30 49.54 18.46 39.54
C VAL A 30 49.64 18.20 41.05
N VAL A 31 48.52 17.73 41.62
CA VAL A 31 48.62 17.10 42.97
C VAL A 31 49.47 15.85 42.76
N PRO A 32 50.65 15.76 43.38
CA PRO A 32 51.56 14.64 43.17
C PRO A 32 50.86 13.34 43.60
N GLY A 33 50.69 12.42 42.64
CA GLY A 33 50.14 11.10 42.85
C GLY A 33 48.73 10.81 42.37
N THR A 34 48.02 11.74 41.71
CA THR A 34 46.68 11.47 41.17
C THR A 34 46.61 11.74 39.68
N ASN A 35 46.70 10.69 38.87
CA ASN A 35 46.38 10.78 37.43
C ASN A 35 44.84 10.82 37.26
N ILE A 36 44.26 12.02 37.17
CA ILE A 36 42.79 12.21 37.00
C ILE A 36 42.37 11.95 35.55
N GLU A 37 43.27 12.06 34.59
CA GLU A 37 43.02 11.89 33.14
C GLU A 37 42.35 10.55 32.78
N PRO A 38 42.77 9.38 33.26
CA PRO A 38 42.15 8.10 32.93
C PRO A 38 40.71 8.01 33.45
N ILE A 39 40.43 8.62 34.61
CA ILE A 39 39.08 8.62 35.21
C ILE A 39 38.13 9.48 34.37
N GLY A 40 38.58 10.66 33.93
CA GLY A 40 37.80 11.56 33.08
C GLY A 40 37.46 10.89 31.72
N MET A 41 38.46 10.23 31.12
CA MET A 41 38.29 9.49 29.87
C MET A 41 37.32 8.31 30.04
N LEU A 42 37.43 7.55 31.13
CA LEU A 42 36.52 6.47 31.46
C LEU A 42 35.07 6.95 31.61
N VAL A 43 34.85 8.03 32.36
CA VAL A 43 33.53 8.63 32.56
C VAL A 43 32.97 9.12 31.22
N PHE A 44 33.80 9.75 30.39
CA PHE A 44 33.38 10.19 29.04
C PHE A 44 32.93 9.00 28.13
N VAL A 45 33.71 7.92 28.10
CA VAL A 45 33.38 6.72 27.33
C VAL A 45 32.10 6.06 27.84
N LEU A 46 31.93 5.98 29.19
CA LEU A 46 30.72 5.45 29.81
C LEU A 46 29.49 6.32 29.49
N CYS A 47 29.62 7.65 29.52
CA CYS A 47 28.53 8.55 29.11
C CYS A 47 28.17 8.40 27.63
N LEU A 48 29.17 8.32 26.74
CA LEU A 48 28.91 8.07 25.30
C LEU A 48 28.22 6.72 25.08
N GLY A 49 28.71 5.67 25.77
CA GLY A 49 28.10 4.34 25.72
C GLY A 49 26.64 4.35 26.19
N TYR A 50 26.39 5.01 27.32
CA TYR A 50 25.03 5.17 27.86
C TYR A 50 24.10 5.91 26.88
N VAL A 51 24.56 7.04 26.30
CA VAL A 51 23.77 7.81 25.33
C VAL A 51 23.52 7.00 24.07
N GLY A 52 24.56 6.30 23.58
CA GLY A 52 24.44 5.42 22.41
C GLY A 52 23.40 4.30 22.63
N LEU A 53 23.54 3.53 23.70
CA LEU A 53 22.60 2.48 24.08
C LEU A 53 21.18 3.02 24.24
N ARG A 54 21.02 4.11 24.96
CA ARG A 54 19.71 4.73 25.19
C ARG A 54 19.06 5.18 23.86
N THR A 55 19.85 5.69 22.90
CA THR A 55 19.35 6.10 21.58
C THR A 55 18.90 4.89 20.77
N VAL A 56 19.70 3.82 20.77
CA VAL A 56 19.36 2.56 20.08
C VAL A 56 18.09 1.94 20.67
N PHE A 57 18.01 1.79 21.98
CA PHE A 57 16.82 1.20 22.61
C PHE A 57 15.55 2.03 22.38
N ARG A 58 15.64 3.36 22.39
CA ARG A 58 14.51 4.22 22.08
C ARG A 58 14.07 4.06 20.62
N SER A 59 15.03 4.08 19.70
CA SER A 59 14.74 3.87 18.29
C SER A 59 14.05 2.53 18.05
N GLN A 60 14.53 1.44 18.68
CA GLN A 60 13.90 0.12 18.57
C GLN A 60 12.47 0.09 19.15
N ALA A 61 12.24 0.78 20.27
CA ALA A 61 10.91 0.88 20.85
C ALA A 61 9.94 1.65 19.92
N ASP A 62 10.39 2.78 19.35
CA ASP A 62 9.59 3.56 18.40
C ASP A 62 9.29 2.73 17.13
N TYR A 63 10.28 1.99 16.60
CA TYR A 63 10.07 1.06 15.50
C TYR A 63 9.04 -0.03 15.80
N ALA A 64 9.09 -0.61 17.01
CA ALA A 64 8.16 -1.65 17.39
C ALA A 64 6.70 -1.13 17.48
N VAL A 65 6.52 0.12 17.93
CA VAL A 65 5.18 0.76 17.94
C VAL A 65 4.66 0.94 16.53
N VAL A 66 5.47 1.54 15.64
CA VAL A 66 5.07 1.76 14.22
C VAL A 66 4.75 0.45 13.52
N GLN A 67 5.55 -0.60 13.75
CA GLN A 67 5.29 -1.93 13.17
C GLN A 67 3.95 -2.53 13.63
N ARG A 68 3.59 -2.36 14.90
CA ARG A 68 2.28 -2.81 15.44
C ARG A 68 1.11 -2.03 14.83
N GLU A 69 1.27 -0.72 14.63
CA GLU A 69 0.24 0.10 13.97
C GLU A 69 0.04 -0.32 12.52
N LEU A 70 1.13 -0.55 11.78
CA LEU A 70 1.08 -1.06 10.39
C LEU A 70 0.44 -2.46 10.32
N GLU A 71 0.74 -3.35 11.27
CA GLU A 71 0.13 -4.68 11.31
C GLU A 71 -1.38 -4.59 11.59
N THR A 72 -1.79 -3.64 12.44
CA THR A 72 -3.21 -3.38 12.70
C THR A 72 -3.90 -2.83 11.46
N ALA A 73 -3.29 -1.87 10.75
CA ALA A 73 -3.80 -1.35 9.50
C ALA A 73 -3.95 -2.45 8.43
N ARG A 74 -2.94 -3.35 8.34
CA ARG A 74 -2.99 -4.54 7.47
C ARG A 74 -4.18 -5.44 7.78
N ARG A 75 -4.42 -5.73 9.06
CA ARG A 75 -5.56 -6.57 9.48
C ARG A 75 -6.89 -5.95 9.09
N ILE A 76 -7.04 -4.64 9.30
CA ILE A 76 -8.26 -3.91 8.91
C ILE A 76 -8.43 -3.98 7.39
N GLN A 77 -7.40 -3.67 6.61
CA GLN A 77 -7.46 -3.72 5.15
C GLN A 77 -7.79 -5.11 4.62
N THR A 78 -7.13 -6.16 5.16
CA THR A 78 -7.42 -7.54 4.79
C THR A 78 -8.88 -7.92 5.11
N SER A 79 -9.48 -7.34 6.13
CA SER A 79 -10.90 -7.58 6.46
C SER A 79 -11.89 -6.95 5.47
N LEU A 80 -11.43 -5.98 4.65
CA LEU A 80 -12.24 -5.38 3.58
C LEU A 80 -12.30 -6.25 2.32
N LEU A 81 -11.32 -7.12 2.13
CA LEU A 81 -11.30 -8.05 1.01
C LEU A 81 -12.32 -9.17 1.22
N PRO A 82 -12.88 -9.74 0.14
CA PRO A 82 -13.81 -10.85 0.21
C PRO A 82 -13.20 -12.05 0.95
N ARG A 83 -13.88 -12.51 2.00
CA ARG A 83 -13.42 -13.66 2.81
C ARG A 83 -13.62 -15.00 2.12
N GLN A 84 -14.56 -15.07 1.20
CA GLN A 84 -14.90 -16.28 0.45
C GLN A 84 -14.99 -15.93 -1.03
N LEU A 85 -14.48 -16.82 -1.85
CA LEU A 85 -14.65 -16.71 -3.29
C LEU A 85 -16.08 -17.03 -3.69
N PRO A 86 -16.65 -16.29 -4.65
CA PRO A 86 -17.98 -16.55 -5.15
C PRO A 86 -18.05 -17.95 -5.78
N ARG A 87 -19.17 -18.63 -5.55
CA ARG A 87 -19.43 -19.96 -6.12
C ARG A 87 -20.60 -19.87 -7.08
N LEU A 88 -20.34 -20.10 -8.34
CA LEU A 88 -21.33 -20.27 -9.40
C LEU A 88 -21.15 -21.66 -10.00
N SER A 89 -22.25 -22.30 -10.43
CA SER A 89 -22.21 -23.69 -10.93
C SER A 89 -21.32 -23.87 -12.16
N ASN A 90 -21.16 -22.83 -12.98
CA ASN A 90 -20.46 -22.88 -14.27
C ASN A 90 -19.29 -21.91 -14.36
N LEU A 91 -18.76 -21.44 -13.23
CA LEU A 91 -17.65 -20.50 -13.20
C LEU A 91 -16.74 -20.80 -12.00
N ASP A 92 -15.48 -21.11 -12.28
CA ASP A 92 -14.43 -21.21 -11.27
C ASP A 92 -13.73 -19.87 -11.11
N VAL A 93 -13.58 -19.43 -9.86
CA VAL A 93 -12.92 -18.17 -9.53
C VAL A 93 -11.71 -18.46 -8.65
N ALA A 94 -10.55 -17.93 -9.05
CA ALA A 94 -9.32 -17.98 -8.26
C ALA A 94 -8.76 -16.57 -8.08
N VAL A 95 -8.19 -16.31 -6.90
CA VAL A 95 -7.56 -15.02 -6.57
C VAL A 95 -6.18 -15.27 -5.98
N ARG A 96 -5.22 -14.45 -6.39
CA ARG A 96 -3.92 -14.33 -5.74
C ARG A 96 -3.69 -12.87 -5.40
N PHE A 97 -3.56 -12.57 -4.12
CA PHE A 97 -3.30 -11.23 -3.61
C PHE A 97 -1.99 -11.25 -2.82
N VAL A 98 -1.01 -10.48 -3.27
CA VAL A 98 0.32 -10.41 -2.66
C VAL A 98 0.69 -8.94 -2.50
N PRO A 99 0.50 -8.35 -1.31
CA PRO A 99 0.84 -6.96 -1.10
C PRO A 99 2.36 -6.75 -1.11
N MET A 100 2.83 -5.66 -1.74
CA MET A 100 4.25 -5.30 -1.81
C MET A 100 4.80 -4.85 -0.44
N THR A 101 3.98 -4.22 0.38
CA THR A 101 4.35 -3.72 1.72
C THR A 101 3.41 -4.27 2.79
N ALA A 102 3.48 -3.72 4.00
CA ALA A 102 2.56 -4.09 5.09
C ALA A 102 1.09 -3.87 4.71
N VAL A 103 0.79 -2.84 3.91
CA VAL A 103 -0.53 -2.51 3.38
C VAL A 103 -0.42 -2.24 1.87
N ALA A 104 -1.49 -2.45 1.11
CA ALA A 104 -1.51 -2.37 -0.35
C ALA A 104 -2.42 -1.22 -0.86
N GLY A 105 -2.11 -0.68 -2.06
CA GLY A 105 -3.03 0.13 -2.85
C GLY A 105 -4.07 -0.72 -3.59
N ASP A 106 -3.68 -1.94 -3.93
CA ASP A 106 -4.54 -2.89 -4.64
C ASP A 106 -5.77 -3.29 -3.84
N ILE A 107 -6.89 -3.46 -4.54
CA ILE A 107 -8.13 -4.01 -3.99
C ILE A 107 -8.88 -4.80 -5.07
N TYR A 108 -9.55 -5.85 -4.66
CA TYR A 108 -10.51 -6.57 -5.48
C TYR A 108 -11.80 -6.83 -4.73
N ASP A 109 -12.88 -6.96 -5.45
CA ASP A 109 -14.19 -7.27 -4.88
C ASP A 109 -15.09 -8.00 -5.87
N PHE A 110 -16.17 -8.59 -5.32
CA PHE A 110 -17.16 -9.32 -6.07
C PHE A 110 -18.57 -8.84 -5.73
N VAL A 111 -19.46 -8.89 -6.72
CA VAL A 111 -20.89 -8.72 -6.51
C VAL A 111 -21.66 -9.84 -7.20
N HIS A 112 -22.51 -10.52 -6.44
CA HIS A 112 -23.41 -11.53 -7.01
C HIS A 112 -24.62 -10.84 -7.66
N LEU A 113 -24.83 -11.08 -8.94
CA LEU A 113 -25.93 -10.51 -9.72
C LEU A 113 -27.00 -11.57 -10.06
N GLY A 114 -27.04 -12.63 -9.27
CA GLY A 114 -27.92 -13.77 -9.43
C GLY A 114 -27.13 -15.09 -9.62
N PRO A 115 -27.79 -16.19 -9.94
CA PRO A 115 -27.19 -17.52 -9.94
C PRO A 115 -26.15 -17.75 -11.07
N SER A 116 -26.24 -16.98 -12.15
CA SER A 116 -25.39 -17.12 -13.35
C SER A 116 -24.56 -15.88 -13.69
N ARG A 117 -24.60 -14.84 -12.84
CA ARG A 117 -23.90 -13.57 -13.10
C ARG A 117 -23.04 -13.16 -11.93
N LEU A 118 -21.81 -12.74 -12.27
CA LEU A 118 -20.82 -12.28 -11.30
C LEU A 118 -20.18 -10.98 -11.80
N GLY A 119 -20.19 -9.95 -10.96
CA GLY A 119 -19.39 -8.76 -11.14
C GLY A 119 -18.06 -8.91 -10.39
N ILE A 120 -16.96 -8.49 -11.02
CA ILE A 120 -15.59 -8.56 -10.47
C ILE A 120 -14.93 -7.19 -10.65
N LEU A 121 -14.53 -6.56 -9.55
CA LEU A 121 -13.73 -5.34 -9.54
C LEU A 121 -12.28 -5.71 -9.22
N VAL A 122 -11.34 -5.13 -9.97
CA VAL A 122 -9.93 -5.01 -9.60
C VAL A 122 -9.55 -3.55 -9.73
N ALA A 123 -8.91 -2.99 -8.71
CA ALA A 123 -8.50 -1.60 -8.71
C ALA A 123 -7.16 -1.45 -8.01
N ASP A 124 -6.39 -0.45 -8.43
CA ASP A 124 -5.12 -0.09 -7.85
C ASP A 124 -5.04 1.42 -7.62
N VAL A 125 -4.60 1.80 -6.43
CA VAL A 125 -4.50 3.17 -5.96
C VAL A 125 -3.09 3.70 -6.17
N SER A 126 -2.97 4.87 -6.77
CA SER A 126 -1.69 5.56 -6.94
C SER A 126 -0.93 5.73 -5.63
N GLY A 127 0.35 5.36 -5.62
CA GLY A 127 1.21 5.43 -4.45
C GLY A 127 1.21 4.15 -3.61
N HIS A 128 1.79 4.21 -2.42
CA HIS A 128 1.94 3.03 -1.58
C HIS A 128 1.80 3.35 -0.09
N GLY A 129 1.70 2.30 0.72
CA GLY A 129 1.64 2.42 2.17
C GLY A 129 0.26 2.84 2.70
N VAL A 130 0.23 3.44 3.89
CA VAL A 130 -1.00 3.76 4.61
C VAL A 130 -1.93 4.71 3.85
N PRO A 131 -1.44 5.78 3.18
CA PRO A 131 -2.32 6.65 2.38
C PRO A 131 -3.06 5.89 1.28
N ALA A 132 -2.36 5.06 0.51
CA ALA A 132 -2.98 4.26 -0.54
C ALA A 132 -4.00 3.25 0.02
N ALA A 133 -3.71 2.62 1.16
CA ALA A 133 -4.63 1.71 1.85
C ALA A 133 -5.93 2.38 2.31
N LEU A 134 -5.86 3.65 2.75
CA LEU A 134 -7.05 4.43 3.10
C LEU A 134 -7.91 4.73 1.86
N VAL A 135 -7.28 5.12 0.74
CA VAL A 135 -7.99 5.32 -0.53
C VAL A 135 -8.60 4.00 -1.02
N ALA A 136 -7.90 2.86 -0.91
CA ALA A 136 -8.45 1.55 -1.24
C ALA A 136 -9.73 1.23 -0.43
N SER A 137 -9.77 1.64 0.85
CA SER A 137 -10.98 1.53 1.67
C SER A 137 -12.13 2.39 1.15
N MET A 138 -11.83 3.59 0.63
CA MET A 138 -12.83 4.44 -0.02
C MET A 138 -13.33 3.83 -1.33
N VAL A 139 -12.45 3.21 -2.13
CA VAL A 139 -12.83 2.46 -3.34
C VAL A 139 -13.81 1.35 -2.99
N LYS A 140 -13.55 0.58 -1.92
CA LYS A 140 -14.46 -0.47 -1.44
C LYS A 140 -15.84 0.05 -1.11
N VAL A 141 -15.92 1.17 -0.38
CA VAL A 141 -17.21 1.80 -0.03
C VAL A 141 -17.91 2.34 -1.27
N ALA A 142 -17.17 3.03 -2.16
CA ALA A 142 -17.72 3.55 -3.41
C ALA A 142 -18.29 2.45 -4.30
N PHE A 143 -17.60 1.29 -4.39
CA PHE A 143 -18.08 0.13 -5.13
C PHE A 143 -19.32 -0.51 -4.48
N SER A 144 -19.30 -0.70 -3.17
CA SER A 144 -20.44 -1.28 -2.43
C SER A 144 -21.72 -0.46 -2.59
N ALA A 145 -21.61 0.84 -2.83
CA ALA A 145 -22.75 1.71 -3.09
C ALA A 145 -23.38 1.51 -4.50
N GLN A 146 -22.77 0.68 -5.37
CA GLN A 146 -23.21 0.50 -6.76
C GLN A 146 -24.08 -0.74 -6.99
N GLU A 147 -24.56 -1.42 -5.95
CA GLU A 147 -25.33 -2.69 -6.09
C GLU A 147 -26.50 -2.59 -7.07
N GLN A 148 -27.19 -1.45 -7.11
CA GLN A 148 -28.36 -1.26 -7.99
C GLN A 148 -28.01 -1.18 -9.49
N HIS A 149 -26.77 -0.91 -9.82
CA HIS A 149 -26.28 -0.74 -11.19
C HIS A 149 -25.11 -1.68 -11.53
N ALA A 150 -24.89 -2.67 -10.67
CA ALA A 150 -23.74 -3.53 -10.76
C ALA A 150 -23.71 -4.43 -12.01
N ASP A 151 -24.76 -4.48 -12.79
CA ASP A 151 -24.84 -5.16 -14.09
C ASP A 151 -24.34 -4.31 -15.28
N ASP A 152 -24.06 -3.00 -15.06
CA ASP A 152 -23.52 -2.08 -16.07
C ASP A 152 -22.14 -1.56 -15.64
N PRO A 153 -21.04 -2.18 -16.13
CA PRO A 153 -19.67 -1.81 -15.75
C PRO A 153 -19.33 -0.34 -15.98
N ALA A 154 -19.71 0.24 -17.09
CA ALA A 154 -19.41 1.64 -17.39
C ALA A 154 -20.09 2.59 -16.39
N ARG A 155 -21.33 2.29 -16.05
CA ARG A 155 -22.09 3.07 -15.06
C ARG A 155 -21.53 2.94 -13.66
N VAL A 156 -21.09 1.74 -13.26
CA VAL A 156 -20.42 1.51 -11.98
C VAL A 156 -19.18 2.39 -11.88
N LEU A 157 -18.27 2.32 -12.87
CA LEU A 157 -17.05 3.12 -12.85
C LEU A 157 -17.34 4.63 -12.86
N ALA A 158 -18.32 5.09 -13.64
CA ALA A 158 -18.73 6.49 -13.67
C ALA A 158 -19.24 6.97 -12.30
N SER A 159 -20.08 6.19 -11.65
CA SER A 159 -20.61 6.53 -10.32
C SER A 159 -19.52 6.49 -9.24
N MET A 160 -18.63 5.51 -9.27
CA MET A 160 -17.47 5.46 -8.40
C MET A 160 -16.57 6.68 -8.60
N ASN A 161 -16.31 7.06 -9.86
CA ASN A 161 -15.52 8.23 -10.19
C ASN A 161 -16.10 9.51 -9.56
N GLN A 162 -17.40 9.73 -9.68
CA GLN A 162 -18.07 10.89 -9.08
C GLN A 162 -17.91 10.95 -7.55
N ILE A 163 -17.97 9.79 -6.89
CA ILE A 163 -17.75 9.70 -5.44
C ILE A 163 -16.29 10.03 -5.11
N LEU A 164 -15.36 9.39 -5.82
CA LEU A 164 -13.92 9.51 -5.54
C LEU A 164 -13.39 10.91 -5.83
N CYS A 165 -13.80 11.55 -6.93
CA CYS A 165 -13.39 12.93 -7.23
C CYS A 165 -13.75 13.96 -6.14
N ARG A 166 -14.73 13.68 -5.29
CA ARG A 166 -15.12 14.58 -4.19
C ARG A 166 -14.22 14.44 -2.96
N HIS A 167 -13.50 13.34 -2.85
CA HIS A 167 -12.82 12.95 -1.62
C HIS A 167 -11.32 12.71 -1.80
N LEU A 168 -10.84 12.52 -3.04
CA LEU A 168 -9.42 12.33 -3.32
C LEU A 168 -8.77 13.69 -3.60
N ASP A 169 -7.70 13.98 -2.86
CA ASP A 169 -6.87 15.17 -3.07
C ASP A 169 -5.56 14.73 -3.74
N GLY A 170 -5.54 14.78 -5.08
CA GLY A 170 -4.38 14.46 -5.90
C GLY A 170 -4.06 12.96 -6.04
N ALA A 171 -4.75 12.06 -5.35
CA ALA A 171 -4.65 10.62 -5.59
C ALA A 171 -5.61 10.20 -6.69
N TYR A 172 -5.27 9.13 -7.43
CA TYR A 172 -6.13 8.54 -8.44
C TYR A 172 -6.14 7.02 -8.30
N VAL A 173 -7.11 6.40 -8.95
CA VAL A 173 -7.31 4.95 -8.90
C VAL A 173 -7.48 4.42 -10.30
N THR A 174 -6.71 3.42 -10.68
CA THR A 174 -7.00 2.62 -11.87
C THR A 174 -7.95 1.50 -11.51
N ALA A 175 -8.91 1.20 -12.36
CA ALA A 175 -9.89 0.15 -12.08
C ALA A 175 -10.38 -0.55 -13.35
N VAL A 176 -10.63 -1.83 -13.24
CA VAL A 176 -11.36 -2.61 -14.24
C VAL A 176 -12.53 -3.31 -13.54
N TYR A 177 -13.70 -3.20 -14.14
CA TYR A 177 -14.88 -3.90 -13.67
C TYR A 177 -15.45 -4.78 -14.78
N ALA A 178 -15.63 -6.06 -14.48
CA ALA A 178 -16.13 -7.06 -15.43
C ALA A 178 -17.39 -7.73 -14.88
N VAL A 179 -18.40 -7.89 -15.73
CA VAL A 179 -19.60 -8.68 -15.45
C VAL A 179 -19.61 -9.91 -16.34
N ILE A 180 -19.54 -11.08 -15.72
CA ILE A 180 -19.61 -12.38 -16.39
C ILE A 180 -21.04 -12.90 -16.29
N ASN A 181 -21.59 -13.35 -17.42
CA ASN A 181 -22.89 -14.01 -17.51
C ASN A 181 -22.71 -15.40 -18.14
N THR A 182 -22.81 -16.46 -17.34
CA THR A 182 -22.59 -17.84 -17.80
C THR A 182 -23.75 -18.38 -18.63
N ASP A 183 -24.98 -17.89 -18.41
CA ASP A 183 -26.14 -18.31 -19.21
C ASP A 183 -26.12 -17.70 -20.64
N ARG A 184 -25.71 -16.42 -20.71
CA ARG A 184 -25.56 -15.72 -21.99
C ARG A 184 -24.21 -15.96 -22.66
N GLN A 185 -23.28 -16.59 -21.96
CA GLN A 185 -21.89 -16.77 -22.38
C GLN A 185 -21.23 -15.44 -22.79
N THR A 186 -21.41 -14.41 -21.98
CA THR A 186 -20.87 -13.06 -22.26
C THR A 186 -20.05 -12.55 -21.08
N VAL A 187 -19.07 -11.70 -21.39
CA VAL A 187 -18.36 -10.85 -20.43
C VAL A 187 -18.47 -9.42 -20.90
N ILE A 188 -18.91 -8.53 -20.02
CA ILE A 188 -18.93 -7.09 -20.28
C ILE A 188 -17.87 -6.46 -19.37
N VAL A 189 -16.96 -5.68 -19.96
CA VAL A 189 -15.84 -5.07 -19.27
C VAL A 189 -15.86 -3.56 -19.47
N ALA A 190 -15.64 -2.79 -18.41
CA ALA A 190 -15.28 -1.39 -18.50
C ALA A 190 -13.94 -1.17 -17.78
N ASN A 191 -13.15 -0.22 -18.27
CA ASN A 191 -11.80 0.06 -17.78
C ASN A 191 -11.62 1.56 -17.50
N ALA A 192 -10.94 1.87 -16.41
CA ALA A 192 -10.58 3.19 -15.97
C ALA A 192 -9.05 3.30 -15.80
N GLY A 193 -8.30 3.25 -16.91
CA GLY A 193 -6.85 3.36 -16.92
C GLY A 193 -6.10 2.18 -16.28
N HIS A 194 -6.76 1.04 -16.11
CA HIS A 194 -6.18 -0.18 -15.51
C HIS A 194 -5.55 -1.07 -16.59
N PRO A 195 -4.57 -1.93 -16.26
CA PRO A 195 -4.07 -2.90 -17.22
C PRO A 195 -5.20 -3.69 -17.90
N PRO A 196 -5.14 -3.89 -19.23
CA PRO A 196 -6.21 -4.55 -19.95
C PRO A 196 -6.37 -6.01 -19.55
N ALA A 197 -7.61 -6.47 -19.41
CA ALA A 197 -7.90 -7.86 -19.11
C ALA A 197 -7.33 -8.80 -20.18
N LEU A 198 -6.80 -9.95 -19.76
CA LEU A 198 -6.36 -11.02 -20.67
C LEU A 198 -7.48 -12.05 -20.83
N LEU A 199 -7.79 -12.35 -22.08
CA LEU A 199 -8.71 -13.40 -22.47
C LEU A 199 -7.93 -14.56 -23.08
N HIS A 200 -8.02 -15.74 -22.45
CA HIS A 200 -7.51 -16.97 -23.04
C HIS A 200 -8.67 -17.80 -23.58
N LYS A 201 -8.64 -18.06 -24.88
CA LYS A 201 -9.72 -18.70 -25.60
C LYS A 201 -9.16 -19.60 -26.68
N ARG A 202 -9.60 -20.88 -26.72
CA ARG A 202 -9.18 -21.88 -27.73
C ARG A 202 -7.66 -22.03 -27.87
N GLY A 203 -6.91 -21.88 -26.76
CA GLY A 203 -5.44 -21.98 -26.77
C GLY A 203 -4.70 -20.68 -27.12
N GLU A 204 -5.40 -19.62 -27.46
CA GLU A 204 -4.83 -18.30 -27.75
C GLU A 204 -5.12 -17.30 -26.62
N THR A 205 -4.17 -16.44 -26.34
CA THR A 205 -4.33 -15.37 -25.36
C THR A 205 -4.32 -14.02 -26.08
N SER A 206 -5.30 -13.18 -25.78
CA SER A 206 -5.42 -11.83 -26.33
C SER A 206 -5.80 -10.83 -25.23
N LEU A 207 -5.51 -9.57 -25.46
CA LEU A 207 -6.00 -8.47 -24.63
C LEU A 207 -7.47 -8.19 -25.00
N VAL A 208 -8.31 -7.95 -23.98
CA VAL A 208 -9.62 -7.38 -24.20
C VAL A 208 -9.42 -5.91 -24.58
N LYS A 209 -9.65 -5.58 -25.84
CA LYS A 209 -9.56 -4.21 -26.34
C LYS A 209 -10.71 -3.41 -25.76
N HIS A 210 -10.42 -2.30 -25.17
CA HIS A 210 -11.39 -1.32 -24.66
C HIS A 210 -10.90 0.08 -25.02
N ASP A 211 -11.81 1.04 -25.03
CA ASP A 211 -11.43 2.44 -25.11
C ASP A 211 -10.70 2.80 -23.81
N ASP A 212 -9.57 3.51 -23.89
CA ASP A 212 -8.77 3.90 -22.75
C ASP A 212 -9.56 4.88 -21.88
N GLY A 213 -10.18 4.36 -20.83
CA GLY A 213 -10.86 5.16 -19.82
C GLY A 213 -9.85 5.90 -18.95
N VAL A 214 -10.21 7.11 -18.54
CA VAL A 214 -9.41 7.88 -17.58
C VAL A 214 -9.53 7.27 -16.20
N MET A 215 -8.44 7.24 -15.43
CA MET A 215 -8.41 6.79 -14.04
C MET A 215 -9.46 7.50 -13.19
N LEU A 216 -9.97 6.81 -12.17
CA LEU A 216 -10.97 7.33 -11.24
C LEU A 216 -10.35 8.38 -10.31
N GLY A 217 -11.16 9.36 -9.92
CA GLY A 217 -10.78 10.40 -8.96
C GLY A 217 -10.08 11.61 -9.60
N PHE A 218 -9.87 11.63 -10.93
CA PHE A 218 -9.11 12.68 -11.60
C PHE A 218 -10.00 13.70 -12.32
N PHE A 219 -10.95 13.24 -13.17
CA PHE A 219 -11.89 14.09 -13.90
C PHE A 219 -13.32 13.70 -13.58
N PRO A 220 -14.13 14.58 -12.95
CA PRO A 220 -15.51 14.26 -12.59
C PRO A 220 -16.40 13.90 -13.79
N GLU A 221 -16.12 14.49 -14.97
CA GLU A 221 -16.87 14.29 -16.22
C GLU A 221 -16.34 13.12 -17.06
N ALA A 222 -15.41 12.29 -16.51
CA ALA A 222 -14.88 11.14 -17.24
C ALA A 222 -16.00 10.16 -17.62
N LYS A 223 -15.95 9.68 -18.86
CA LYS A 223 -16.89 8.71 -19.40
C LYS A 223 -16.20 7.37 -19.57
N TYR A 224 -16.94 6.31 -19.31
CA TYR A 224 -16.49 4.94 -19.46
C TYR A 224 -17.40 4.22 -20.44
N THR A 225 -16.88 3.23 -21.14
CA THR A 225 -17.59 2.44 -22.14
C THR A 225 -17.59 0.98 -21.77
N ASN A 226 -18.66 0.28 -22.14
CA ASN A 226 -18.76 -1.15 -22.01
C ASN A 226 -18.19 -1.82 -23.26
N THR A 227 -17.28 -2.77 -23.08
CA THR A 227 -16.80 -3.68 -24.11
C THR A 227 -17.37 -5.06 -23.85
N GLU A 228 -18.11 -5.61 -24.82
CA GLU A 228 -18.66 -6.95 -24.71
C GLU A 228 -17.75 -7.97 -25.40
N VAL A 229 -17.49 -9.06 -24.70
CA VAL A 229 -16.79 -10.25 -25.21
C VAL A 229 -17.79 -11.40 -25.28
N ALA A 230 -18.07 -11.86 -26.52
CA ALA A 230 -18.96 -12.95 -26.76
C ALA A 230 -18.47 -13.81 -27.98
N PRO A 231 -18.67 -15.12 -27.97
CA PRO A 231 -19.09 -15.94 -26.84
C PRO A 231 -17.95 -16.16 -25.84
N PHE A 232 -18.27 -16.27 -24.51
CA PHE A 232 -17.38 -16.71 -23.46
C PHE A 232 -17.82 -18.12 -23.02
N CYS A 233 -17.12 -19.12 -23.53
CA CYS A 233 -17.53 -20.52 -23.44
C CYS A 233 -16.87 -21.27 -22.30
N PRO A 234 -17.38 -22.43 -21.86
CA PRO A 234 -16.68 -23.30 -20.93
C PRO A 234 -15.26 -23.64 -21.42
N GLY A 235 -14.29 -23.45 -20.52
CA GLY A 235 -12.85 -23.59 -20.83
C GLY A 235 -12.14 -22.29 -21.18
N ASP A 236 -12.86 -21.23 -21.56
CA ASP A 236 -12.28 -19.89 -21.70
C ASP A 236 -11.89 -19.32 -20.33
N ARG A 237 -10.88 -18.47 -20.29
CA ARG A 237 -10.38 -17.86 -19.04
C ARG A 237 -10.24 -16.36 -19.19
N LEU A 238 -10.67 -15.63 -18.19
CA LEU A 238 -10.47 -14.19 -18.07
C LEU A 238 -9.52 -13.93 -16.91
N LEU A 239 -8.45 -13.16 -17.14
CA LEU A 239 -7.54 -12.71 -16.09
C LEU A 239 -7.61 -11.20 -15.96
N LEU A 240 -7.92 -10.72 -14.77
CA LEU A 240 -7.78 -9.33 -14.34
C LEU A 240 -6.56 -9.26 -13.41
N TYR A 241 -5.72 -8.26 -13.56
CA TYR A 241 -4.46 -8.17 -12.82
C TYR A 241 -4.02 -6.71 -12.65
N SER A 242 -3.34 -6.39 -11.54
CA SER A 242 -2.74 -5.07 -11.33
C SER A 242 -1.33 -5.00 -11.97
N ASP A 243 -0.75 -3.81 -11.99
CA ASP A 243 0.56 -3.54 -12.56
C ASP A 243 1.69 -4.32 -11.91
N GLY A 244 1.54 -4.77 -10.67
CA GLY A 244 2.49 -5.66 -10.00
C GLY A 244 2.80 -6.96 -10.74
N VAL A 245 1.97 -7.37 -11.73
CA VAL A 245 2.26 -8.55 -12.58
C VAL A 245 3.26 -8.18 -13.70
N PRO A 246 3.02 -7.17 -14.55
CA PRO A 246 3.98 -6.80 -15.59
C PRO A 246 5.24 -6.12 -15.04
N GLU A 247 5.20 -5.52 -13.86
CA GLU A 247 6.35 -4.88 -13.20
C GLU A 247 7.17 -5.83 -12.33
N ALA A 248 6.73 -7.10 -12.21
CA ALA A 248 7.46 -8.09 -11.44
C ALA A 248 8.89 -8.27 -11.99
N ARG A 249 9.86 -8.13 -11.09
CA ARG A 249 11.28 -8.35 -11.38
C ARG A 249 11.72 -9.70 -10.84
N ASP A 250 12.65 -10.31 -11.52
CA ASP A 250 13.30 -11.52 -11.00
C ASP A 250 14.34 -11.16 -9.91
N SER A 251 14.94 -12.18 -9.29
CA SER A 251 15.95 -11.98 -8.25
C SER A 251 17.27 -11.36 -8.75
N ALA A 252 17.40 -11.13 -10.06
CA ALA A 252 18.57 -10.52 -10.69
C ALA A 252 18.33 -9.04 -11.06
N GLY A 253 17.11 -8.50 -10.89
CA GLY A 253 16.73 -7.07 -11.08
C GLY A 253 15.95 -6.79 -12.34
#